data_7f4ffba4fd1f00845a3832a1763a6eb7
#
_entry.id   7f4ffba4fd1f00845a3832a1763a6eb7
#
_cell.length_a   1.000
_cell.length_b   1.000
_cell.length_c   1.000
_cell.angle_alpha   90.00
_cell.angle_beta   90.00
_cell.angle_gamma   90.00
#
_symmetry.space_group_name_H-M   'P 1'
#
loop_
_entity.id
_entity.type
_entity.pdbx_description
1 polymer ?
#
loop_
_entity_poly.entity_id
_entity_poly.type
_entity_poly.pdbx_seq_one_letter_code
_entity_poly.pdbx_strand_id
1 'polypeptide(L)'
;VLTIHTAGVLRRAWDDSEPVKDGAVAVEGVLVAATGSLAELQERFPGARVRRWPGVLGPALVHEGPLPDAPTPRERVHAVLKRGAVAVLEEFVDAPELRVAAERNGLVVLSRDRLAAIVDGGRADLAVFDEDGACVATVCAGRLVHRRR
;
A
#
# COMPACT_ATOMS: atom_id res chain seq x y z
N VAL A 1 -8.59 6.17 -15.51
CA VAL A 1 -9.21 6.79 -14.34
C VAL A 1 -8.14 7.07 -13.30
N LEU A 2 -8.12 8.29 -12.79
CA LEU A 2 -7.12 8.72 -11.82
C LEU A 2 -7.78 8.92 -10.46
N THR A 3 -7.17 8.36 -9.42
CA THR A 3 -7.63 8.47 -8.04
C THR A 3 -6.54 9.14 -7.20
N ILE A 4 -6.93 10.10 -6.36
CA ILE A 4 -6.04 10.72 -5.40
C ILE A 4 -6.37 10.16 -4.01
N HIS A 5 -5.38 9.53 -3.37
CA HIS A 5 -5.48 9.12 -1.96
C HIS A 5 -4.81 10.19 -1.11
N THR A 6 -5.48 10.63 -0.05
CA THR A 6 -4.95 11.65 0.86
C THR A 6 -5.23 11.29 2.31
N ALA A 7 -4.37 11.76 3.19
CA ALA A 7 -4.50 11.63 4.64
C ALA A 7 -3.93 12.88 5.31
N GLY A 8 -4.04 12.98 6.62
CA GLY A 8 -3.51 14.11 7.36
C GLY A 8 -2.01 14.30 7.18
N VAL A 9 -1.28 13.21 6.97
CA VAL A 9 0.17 13.21 6.72
C VAL A 9 0.51 12.19 5.66
N LEU A 10 1.39 12.56 4.74
CA LEU A 10 2.01 11.64 3.76
C LEU A 10 3.47 11.44 4.12
N ARG A 11 3.89 10.19 4.20
CA ARG A 11 5.31 9.81 4.28
C ARG A 11 5.66 9.03 3.01
N ARG A 12 6.59 9.54 2.22
CA ARG A 12 7.05 8.82 1.02
C ARG A 12 7.89 7.59 1.37
N ALA A 13 8.47 7.60 2.56
CA ALA A 13 9.11 6.47 3.21
C ALA A 13 8.80 6.57 4.70
N TRP A 14 8.75 5.45 5.41
CA TRP A 14 8.35 5.47 6.83
C TRP A 14 9.35 6.19 7.74
N ASP A 15 10.61 6.29 7.31
CA ASP A 15 11.67 7.04 8.00
C ASP A 15 11.84 8.47 7.43
N ASP A 16 10.92 8.95 6.62
CA ASP A 16 10.98 10.29 6.03
C ASP A 16 10.99 11.36 7.12
N SER A 17 12.01 12.21 7.13
CA SER A 17 12.13 13.31 8.08
C SER A 17 11.29 14.53 7.70
N GLU A 18 10.77 14.57 6.48
CA GLU A 18 9.97 15.69 5.98
C GLU A 18 8.61 15.22 5.46
N PRO A 19 7.73 14.74 6.37
CA PRO A 19 6.40 14.32 5.95
C PRO A 19 5.58 15.50 5.41
N VAL A 20 4.68 15.22 4.48
CA VAL A 20 3.85 16.23 3.86
C VAL A 20 2.52 16.32 4.58
N LYS A 21 2.24 17.45 5.19
CA LYS A 21 0.94 17.71 5.83
C LYS A 21 -0.14 17.79 4.75
N ASP A 22 -1.27 17.15 4.98
CA ASP A 22 -2.36 17.03 4.01
C ASP A 22 -1.83 16.55 2.65
N GLY A 23 -0.93 15.58 2.73
CA GLY A 23 -0.28 15.00 1.56
C GLY A 23 -1.16 14.02 0.82
N ALA A 24 -0.81 13.78 -0.42
CA ALA A 24 -1.59 12.94 -1.31
C ALA A 24 -0.76 12.23 -2.35
N VAL A 25 -1.31 11.13 -2.84
CA VAL A 25 -0.72 10.32 -3.93
C VAL A 25 -1.77 10.17 -5.01
N ALA A 26 -1.42 10.59 -6.23
CA ALA A 26 -2.26 10.38 -7.40
C ALA A 26 -1.89 9.03 -8.03
N VAL A 27 -2.88 8.18 -8.24
CA VAL A 27 -2.72 6.83 -8.78
C VAL A 27 -3.45 6.73 -10.11
N GLU A 28 -2.75 6.31 -11.14
CA GLU A 28 -3.32 6.04 -12.46
C GLU A 28 -3.02 4.60 -12.84
N GLY A 29 -4.06 3.78 -12.97
CA GLY A 29 -3.89 2.35 -13.20
C GLY A 29 -3.16 1.70 -12.05
N VAL A 30 -2.01 1.08 -12.34
CA VAL A 30 -1.19 0.39 -11.33
C VAL A 30 -0.03 1.25 -10.80
N LEU A 31 0.12 2.47 -11.32
CA LEU A 31 1.30 3.31 -11.07
C LEU A 31 0.98 4.57 -10.29
N VAL A 32 1.99 5.06 -9.58
CA VAL A 32 1.96 6.38 -8.94
C VAL A 32 2.22 7.43 -10.00
N ALA A 33 1.24 8.31 -10.23
CA ALA A 33 1.37 9.40 -11.19
C ALA A 33 2.11 10.61 -10.59
N ALA A 34 1.85 10.92 -9.32
CA ALA A 34 2.48 12.06 -8.64
C ALA A 34 2.24 11.98 -7.13
N THR A 35 3.07 12.68 -6.38
CA THR A 35 2.91 12.89 -4.93
C THR A 35 3.05 14.38 -4.63
N GLY A 36 2.45 14.83 -3.55
CA GLY A 36 2.52 16.22 -3.12
C GLY A 36 1.43 16.53 -2.11
N SER A 37 1.08 17.81 -1.97
CA SER A 37 -0.07 18.18 -1.16
C SER A 37 -1.36 17.87 -1.92
N LEU A 38 -2.45 17.67 -1.20
CA LEU A 38 -3.75 17.45 -1.83
C LEU A 38 -4.11 18.62 -2.75
N ALA A 39 -3.87 19.86 -2.30
CA ALA A 39 -4.18 21.05 -3.09
C ALA A 39 -3.43 21.06 -4.43
N GLU A 40 -2.14 20.74 -4.42
CA GLU A 40 -1.33 20.66 -5.64
C GLU A 40 -1.87 19.60 -6.61
N LEU A 41 -2.20 18.41 -6.09
CA LEU A 41 -2.67 17.32 -6.93
C LEU A 41 -4.09 17.58 -7.47
N GLN A 42 -4.96 18.21 -6.70
CA GLN A 42 -6.29 18.60 -7.18
C GLN A 42 -6.21 19.64 -8.29
N GLU A 43 -5.26 20.58 -8.18
CA GLU A 43 -5.03 21.58 -9.22
C GLU A 43 -4.50 20.93 -10.50
N ARG A 44 -3.57 19.99 -10.36
CA ARG A 44 -2.97 19.27 -11.49
C ARG A 44 -3.93 18.28 -12.14
N PHE A 45 -4.79 17.63 -11.34
CA PHE A 45 -5.72 16.58 -11.79
C PHE A 45 -7.15 16.91 -11.33
N PRO A 46 -7.79 17.96 -11.90
CA PRO A 46 -9.06 18.47 -11.39
C PRO A 46 -10.24 17.49 -11.50
N GLY A 47 -10.15 16.52 -12.41
CA GLY A 47 -11.20 15.50 -12.57
C GLY A 47 -11.00 14.24 -11.75
N ALA A 48 -9.94 14.16 -10.95
CA ALA A 48 -9.63 12.95 -10.21
C ALA A 48 -10.59 12.71 -9.04
N ARG A 49 -10.91 11.43 -8.81
CA ARG A 49 -11.64 11.03 -7.62
C ARG A 49 -10.70 11.17 -6.40
N VAL A 50 -11.21 11.73 -5.31
CA VAL A 50 -10.42 11.89 -4.08
C VAL A 50 -10.95 10.93 -3.00
N ARG A 51 -10.04 10.13 -2.44
CA ARG A 51 -10.32 9.29 -1.28
C ARG A 51 -9.56 9.83 -0.07
N ARG A 52 -10.31 10.19 0.97
CA ARG A 52 -9.75 10.75 2.21
C ARG A 52 -9.68 9.67 3.28
N TRP A 53 -8.52 9.55 3.91
CA TRP A 53 -8.27 8.56 4.95
C TRP A 53 -7.86 9.24 6.25
N PRO A 54 -8.22 8.69 7.41
CA PRO A 54 -7.66 9.16 8.68
C PRO A 54 -6.22 8.64 8.82
N GLY A 55 -5.37 9.40 9.51
CA GLY A 55 -4.04 8.94 9.88
C GLY A 55 -2.93 9.30 8.90
N VAL A 56 -2.01 8.36 8.69
CA VAL A 56 -0.81 8.56 7.90
C VAL A 56 -0.83 7.63 6.68
N LEU A 57 -0.67 8.23 5.51
CA LEU A 57 -0.53 7.53 4.24
C LEU A 57 0.95 7.35 3.93
N GLY A 58 1.35 6.15 3.61
CA GLY A 58 2.73 5.83 3.26
C GLY A 58 2.83 4.63 2.34
N PRO A 59 4.05 4.16 2.07
CA PRO A 59 4.23 2.99 1.22
C PRO A 59 3.75 1.73 1.94
N ALA A 60 3.17 0.80 1.18
CA ALA A 60 2.82 -0.50 1.70
C ALA A 60 4.08 -1.26 2.14
N LEU A 61 3.92 -2.11 3.12
CA LEU A 61 5.04 -2.77 3.80
C LEU A 61 5.44 -4.08 3.11
N VAL A 62 6.63 -4.58 3.47
CA VAL A 62 7.04 -5.96 3.23
C VAL A 62 6.72 -6.72 4.52
N HIS A 63 5.95 -7.79 4.40
CA HIS A 63 5.65 -8.65 5.54
C HIS A 63 6.88 -9.53 5.82
N GLU A 64 7.43 -9.41 7.00
CA GLU A 64 8.56 -10.20 7.44
C GLU A 64 8.07 -11.44 8.19
N GLY A 65 8.71 -12.56 7.96
CA GLY A 65 8.37 -13.80 8.62
C GLY A 65 7.24 -14.58 7.96
N PRO A 66 6.83 -15.69 8.60
CA PRO A 66 5.74 -16.52 8.08
C PRO A 66 4.44 -15.74 7.94
N LEU A 67 3.65 -16.08 6.93
CA LEU A 67 2.33 -15.46 6.76
C LEU A 67 1.42 -15.83 7.94
N PRO A 68 0.51 -14.93 8.31
CA PRO A 68 -0.41 -15.20 9.42
C PRO A 68 -1.16 -16.51 9.21
N ASP A 69 -1.41 -17.21 10.30
CA ASP A 69 -2.13 -18.48 10.25
C ASP A 69 -3.60 -18.26 9.89
N ALA A 70 -4.11 -19.09 8.99
CA ALA A 70 -5.49 -19.04 8.56
C ALA A 70 -5.89 -20.37 7.89
N PRO A 71 -7.19 -20.67 7.75
CA PRO A 71 -7.63 -21.97 7.21
C PRO A 71 -7.17 -22.26 5.78
N THR A 72 -7.04 -21.24 4.93
CA THR A 72 -6.66 -21.42 3.52
C THR A 72 -5.49 -20.54 3.12
N PRO A 73 -4.73 -20.90 2.07
CA PRO A 73 -3.66 -20.04 1.54
C PRO A 73 -4.16 -18.64 1.17
N ARG A 74 -5.33 -18.54 0.55
CA ARG A 74 -5.93 -17.25 0.19
C ARG A 74 -6.19 -16.37 1.41
N GLU A 75 -6.71 -16.95 2.48
CA GLU A 75 -6.97 -16.22 3.72
C GLU A 75 -5.68 -15.76 4.39
N ARG A 76 -4.63 -16.57 4.32
CA ARG A 76 -3.32 -16.19 4.84
C ARG A 76 -2.75 -15.00 4.08
N VAL A 77 -2.87 -15.01 2.75
CA VAL A 77 -2.45 -13.88 1.90
C VAL A 77 -3.29 -12.64 2.21
N HIS A 78 -4.60 -12.80 2.35
CA HIS A 78 -5.48 -11.68 2.67
C HIS A 78 -5.14 -11.06 4.03
N ALA A 79 -4.73 -11.88 5.00
CA ALA A 79 -4.29 -11.39 6.30
C ALA A 79 -3.05 -10.49 6.19
N VAL A 80 -2.14 -10.78 5.26
CA VAL A 80 -0.99 -9.91 4.98
C VAL A 80 -1.45 -8.55 4.45
N LEU A 81 -2.37 -8.56 3.48
CA LEU A 81 -2.92 -7.32 2.90
C LEU A 81 -3.62 -6.47 3.96
N LYS A 82 -4.34 -7.08 4.88
CA LYS A 82 -5.02 -6.36 5.98
C LYS A 82 -4.05 -5.67 6.94
N ARG A 83 -2.81 -6.08 6.97
CA ARG A 83 -1.77 -5.49 7.82
C ARG A 83 -1.02 -4.35 7.13
N GLY A 84 -1.38 -4.01 5.90
CA GLY A 84 -0.73 -2.96 5.14
C GLY A 84 0.48 -3.41 4.34
N ALA A 85 0.67 -4.71 4.18
CA ALA A 85 1.77 -5.26 3.41
C ALA A 85 1.30 -5.79 2.06
N VAL A 86 2.13 -5.63 1.02
CA VAL A 86 1.86 -6.09 -0.34
C VAL A 86 3.01 -6.94 -0.88
N ALA A 87 4.01 -7.22 -0.05
CA ALA A 87 5.16 -8.03 -0.43
C ALA A 87 5.50 -9.02 0.67
N VAL A 88 6.01 -10.17 0.28
CA VAL A 88 6.44 -11.24 1.19
C VAL A 88 7.79 -11.76 0.72
N LEU A 89 8.53 -12.41 1.63
CA LEU A 89 9.80 -13.03 1.27
C LEU A 89 9.55 -14.44 0.76
N GLU A 90 10.27 -14.83 -0.30
CA GLU A 90 10.05 -16.11 -0.98
C GLU A 90 10.21 -17.32 -0.07
N GLU A 91 11.10 -17.24 0.93
CA GLU A 91 11.33 -18.35 1.88
C GLU A 91 10.08 -18.71 2.69
N PHE A 92 9.13 -17.76 2.83
CA PHE A 92 7.90 -17.95 3.59
C PHE A 92 6.71 -18.36 2.73
N VAL A 93 6.89 -18.47 1.41
CA VAL A 93 5.85 -18.90 0.47
C VAL A 93 6.35 -20.05 -0.42
N ASP A 94 7.16 -20.94 0.15
CA ASP A 94 7.70 -22.11 -0.55
C ASP A 94 6.62 -23.11 -0.98
N ALA A 95 5.58 -23.27 -0.18
CA ALA A 95 4.49 -24.17 -0.52
C ALA A 95 3.81 -23.71 -1.82
N PRO A 96 3.67 -24.60 -2.81
CA PRO A 96 3.11 -24.20 -4.12
C PRO A 96 1.74 -23.52 -4.05
N GLU A 97 0.86 -24.00 -3.19
CA GLU A 97 -0.47 -23.41 -3.03
C GLU A 97 -0.39 -21.98 -2.48
N LEU A 98 0.52 -21.75 -1.55
CA LEU A 98 0.71 -20.43 -0.95
C LEU A 98 1.32 -19.47 -1.96
N ARG A 99 2.28 -19.94 -2.75
CA ARG A 99 2.91 -19.16 -3.82
C ARG A 99 1.89 -18.71 -4.87
N VAL A 100 1.04 -19.64 -5.30
CA VAL A 100 -0.03 -19.35 -6.26
C VAL A 100 -1.01 -18.33 -5.68
N ALA A 101 -1.40 -18.49 -4.41
CA ALA A 101 -2.31 -17.55 -3.76
C ALA A 101 -1.70 -16.15 -3.67
N ALA A 102 -0.41 -16.06 -3.32
CA ALA A 102 0.30 -14.78 -3.26
C ALA A 102 0.27 -14.08 -4.61
N GLU A 103 0.66 -14.77 -5.67
CA GLU A 103 0.71 -14.21 -7.02
C GLU A 103 -0.67 -13.80 -7.53
N ARG A 104 -1.71 -14.61 -7.31
CA ARG A 104 -3.08 -14.31 -7.71
C ARG A 104 -3.67 -13.08 -7.03
N ASN A 105 -3.21 -12.77 -5.82
CA ASN A 105 -3.71 -11.63 -5.07
C ASN A 105 -2.79 -10.40 -5.17
N GLY A 106 -1.83 -10.44 -6.09
CA GLY A 106 -0.97 -9.30 -6.37
C GLY A 106 0.17 -9.07 -5.39
N LEU A 107 0.41 -10.01 -4.45
CA LEU A 107 1.56 -9.91 -3.58
C LEU A 107 2.86 -10.04 -4.37
N VAL A 108 3.81 -9.18 -4.08
CA VAL A 108 5.15 -9.27 -4.64
C VAL A 108 5.94 -10.27 -3.81
N VAL A 109 6.56 -11.24 -4.45
CA VAL A 109 7.42 -12.22 -3.79
C VAL A 109 8.86 -11.79 -3.99
N LEU A 110 9.55 -11.48 -2.90
CA LEU A 110 10.91 -10.96 -2.91
C LEU A 110 11.91 -11.99 -2.46
N SER A 111 13.09 -12.01 -3.10
CA SER A 111 14.21 -12.84 -2.66
C SER A 111 14.87 -12.31 -1.39
N ARG A 112 14.77 -11.01 -1.15
CA ARG A 112 15.29 -10.33 0.04
C ARG A 112 14.43 -9.12 0.37
N ASP A 113 14.52 -8.66 1.61
CA ASP A 113 13.82 -7.47 2.05
C ASP A 113 14.26 -6.22 1.28
N ARG A 114 13.41 -5.21 1.26
CA ARG A 114 13.67 -3.91 0.63
C ARG A 114 13.02 -2.79 1.44
N LEU A 115 13.57 -1.59 1.32
CA LEU A 115 12.92 -0.42 1.89
C LEU A 115 11.69 -0.05 1.06
N ALA A 116 10.56 0.10 1.73
CA ALA A 116 9.34 0.54 1.08
C ALA A 116 9.40 2.05 0.85
N ALA A 117 9.08 2.49 -0.36
CA ALA A 117 9.05 3.91 -0.71
C ALA A 117 8.02 4.17 -1.81
N ILE A 118 7.39 5.34 -1.75
CA ILE A 118 6.51 5.81 -2.81
C ILE A 118 7.34 6.66 -3.75
N VAL A 119 7.40 6.26 -5.02
CA VAL A 119 8.14 6.99 -6.04
C VAL A 119 7.25 7.20 -7.26
N ASP A 120 7.40 8.36 -7.90
CA ASP A 120 6.68 8.67 -9.14
C ASP A 120 7.04 7.62 -10.20
N GLY A 121 6.04 7.10 -10.89
CA GLY A 121 6.23 6.05 -11.89
C GLY A 121 6.37 4.65 -11.31
N GLY A 122 6.47 4.51 -9.99
CA GLY A 122 6.52 3.21 -9.34
C GLY A 122 5.15 2.57 -9.20
N ARG A 123 5.12 1.30 -8.85
CA ARG A 123 3.87 0.59 -8.58
C ARG A 123 3.14 1.25 -7.41
N ALA A 124 1.84 1.45 -7.54
CA ALA A 124 1.04 2.12 -6.52
C ALA A 124 0.69 1.15 -5.40
N ASP A 125 1.61 0.97 -4.48
CA ASP A 125 1.48 0.15 -3.27
C ASP A 125 1.50 1.07 -2.05
N LEU A 126 0.33 1.25 -1.44
CA LEU A 126 0.13 2.23 -0.37
C LEU A 126 -0.52 1.57 0.83
N ALA A 127 -0.27 2.14 2.00
CA ALA A 127 -0.96 1.75 3.22
C ALA A 127 -1.26 2.99 4.06
N VAL A 128 -2.37 2.93 4.78
CA VAL A 128 -2.79 3.98 5.70
C VAL A 128 -2.86 3.38 7.09
N PHE A 129 -2.23 4.05 8.06
CA PHE A 129 -2.24 3.63 9.46
C PHE A 129 -2.82 4.74 10.33
N ASP A 130 -3.63 4.37 11.31
CA ASP A 130 -4.15 5.32 12.27
C ASP A 130 -3.11 5.64 13.36
N GLU A 131 -3.48 6.49 14.32
CA GLU A 131 -2.59 6.89 15.41
C GLU A 131 -2.17 5.74 16.33
N ASP A 132 -2.95 4.65 16.35
CA ASP A 132 -2.64 3.45 17.13
C ASP A 132 -1.76 2.47 16.35
N GLY A 133 -1.42 2.78 15.12
CA GLY A 133 -0.63 1.93 14.25
C GLY A 133 -1.43 0.83 13.56
N ALA A 134 -2.76 0.86 13.64
CA ALA A 134 -3.60 -0.12 12.96
C ALA A 134 -3.80 0.26 11.49
N CYS A 135 -3.78 -0.74 10.62
CA CYS A 135 -3.96 -0.52 9.19
C CYS A 135 -5.41 -0.19 8.85
N VAL A 136 -5.62 0.99 8.29
CA VAL A 136 -6.94 1.49 7.88
C VAL A 136 -7.27 1.07 6.44
N ALA A 137 -6.28 1.08 5.57
CA ALA A 137 -6.46 0.78 4.16
C ALA A 137 -5.17 0.29 3.53
N THR A 138 -5.29 -0.55 2.52
CA THR A 138 -4.16 -1.04 1.73
C THR A 138 -4.51 -0.96 0.25
N VAL A 139 -3.62 -0.34 -0.51
CA VAL A 139 -3.69 -0.26 -1.97
C VAL A 139 -2.57 -1.12 -2.54
N CYS A 140 -2.93 -2.07 -3.39
CA CYS A 140 -2.00 -3.01 -4.00
C CYS A 140 -2.08 -2.86 -5.52
N ALA A 141 -0.99 -2.46 -6.16
CA ALA A 141 -0.94 -2.21 -7.60
C ALA A 141 -2.09 -1.29 -8.05
N GLY A 142 -2.33 -0.22 -7.32
CA GLY A 142 -3.36 0.77 -7.62
C GLY A 142 -4.78 0.40 -7.20
N ARG A 143 -5.00 -0.81 -6.70
CA ARG A 143 -6.33 -1.30 -6.33
C ARG A 143 -6.49 -1.33 -4.81
N LEU A 144 -7.61 -0.80 -4.32
CA LEU A 144 -7.95 -0.88 -2.90
C LEU A 144 -8.32 -2.32 -2.54
N VAL A 145 -7.49 -2.98 -1.75
CA VAL A 145 -7.65 -4.41 -1.38
C VAL A 145 -8.06 -4.61 0.07
N HIS A 146 -7.93 -3.59 0.90
CA HIS A 146 -8.37 -3.61 2.29
C HIS A 146 -8.86 -2.22 2.68
N ARG A 147 -9.98 -2.18 3.37
CA ARG A 147 -10.55 -0.98 3.94
C ARG A 147 -11.23 -1.34 5.25
N ARG A 148 -10.78 -0.77 6.34
CA ARG A 148 -11.40 -0.93 7.65
C ARG A 148 -12.75 -0.22 7.67
N ARG A 149 -13.74 -0.88 8.23
CA ARG A 149 -15.07 -0.32 8.41
C ARG A 149 -15.20 0.43 9.73
#